data_e4d62c41b53b1d01e4b478786d76df18
#
_entry.id   e4d62c41b53b1d01e4b478786d76df18
#
_cell.length_a   1.000
_cell.length_b   1.000
_cell.length_c   1.000
_cell.angle_alpha   90.00
_cell.angle_beta   90.00
_cell.angle_gamma   90.00
#
_symmetry.space_group_name_H-M   'P 1'
#
loop_
_entity.id
_entity.type
_entity.pdbx_description
1 polymer ?
#
loop_
_entity_poly.entity_id
_entity_poly.type
_entity_poly.pdbx_seq_one_letter_code
_entity_poly.pdbx_strand_id
1 'polypeptide(L)'
;ADLDLAQGFYGWRSGTFTTLTFFEGSKARLDPTSNAGSVAVQHLFATMYRSQYFQAYLYGPEGFLAFYQDNFGSPWVRASAVGDLVDEHVSQPDLVLPFLPGLRWSLTAGPHTAWHTGTPRGAVDFAPVTGEPPCAVSAAWATAAAPGLVVRSGDGVVAIDLDGDGDEGTGWVLIYLHLAEKERIAQGVWVELDEKIGHPSCERGNSTGTHMHLARKYNGQWLAATGPLPMVLDGWTAFADAGYYQGGFTRGSDVVRASSSG
;
A
#
# COMPACT_ATOMS: atom_id res chain seq x y z
N ALA A 1 -6.42 -9.28 12.61
CA ALA A 1 -7.51 -9.35 11.62
C ALA A 1 -7.17 -8.60 10.32
N ASP A 2 -6.80 -7.32 10.39
CA ASP A 2 -6.46 -6.52 9.19
C ASP A 2 -5.28 -7.11 8.42
N LEU A 3 -4.19 -7.45 9.12
CA LEU A 3 -3.02 -8.10 8.56
C LEU A 3 -3.37 -9.44 7.88
N ASP A 4 -4.19 -10.25 8.51
CA ASP A 4 -4.57 -11.57 7.99
C ASP A 4 -5.45 -11.44 6.74
N LEU A 5 -6.41 -10.50 6.76
CA LEU A 5 -7.24 -10.21 5.59
C LEU A 5 -6.40 -9.76 4.40
N ALA A 6 -5.47 -8.82 4.61
CA ALA A 6 -4.57 -8.34 3.56
C ALA A 6 -3.64 -9.44 3.05
N GLN A 7 -3.09 -10.27 3.92
CA GLN A 7 -2.23 -11.39 3.54
C GLN A 7 -2.98 -12.40 2.66
N GLY A 8 -4.21 -12.76 3.02
CA GLY A 8 -5.04 -13.65 2.21
C GLY A 8 -5.41 -13.01 0.87
N PHE A 9 -5.85 -11.75 0.87
CA PHE A 9 -6.30 -11.03 -0.32
C PHE A 9 -5.18 -10.83 -1.36
N TYR A 10 -4.10 -10.17 -0.96
CA TYR A 10 -3.01 -9.84 -1.88
C TYR A 10 -2.12 -11.04 -2.20
N GLY A 11 -1.94 -11.95 -1.26
CA GLY A 11 -1.23 -13.21 -1.49
C GLY A 11 -1.92 -14.09 -2.52
N TRP A 12 -3.25 -14.18 -2.49
CA TRP A 12 -4.02 -14.87 -3.52
C TRP A 12 -3.88 -14.21 -4.90
N ARG A 13 -4.05 -12.89 -4.97
CA ARG A 13 -3.92 -12.15 -6.23
C ARG A 13 -2.53 -12.25 -6.87
N SER A 14 -1.49 -12.34 -6.06
CA SER A 14 -0.10 -12.53 -6.54
C SER A 14 0.28 -13.99 -6.82
N GLY A 15 -0.63 -14.93 -6.55
CA GLY A 15 -0.36 -16.37 -6.69
C GLY A 15 0.59 -16.96 -5.64
N THR A 16 0.98 -16.18 -4.62
CA THR A 16 1.91 -16.63 -3.57
C THR A 16 1.21 -17.33 -2.40
N PHE A 17 -0.10 -17.21 -2.27
CA PHE A 17 -0.90 -17.77 -1.21
C PHE A 17 -1.95 -18.74 -1.77
N THR A 18 -1.62 -20.04 -1.80
CA THR A 18 -2.47 -21.10 -2.40
C THR A 18 -2.94 -22.14 -1.38
N THR A 19 -2.56 -21.96 -0.11
CA THR A 19 -2.80 -22.95 0.95
C THR A 19 -3.11 -22.24 2.26
N LEU A 20 -4.21 -22.60 2.91
CA LEU A 20 -4.52 -22.21 4.28
C LEU A 20 -3.65 -23.01 5.25
N THR A 21 -3.20 -22.35 6.32
CA THR A 21 -2.62 -23.01 7.49
C THR A 21 -3.53 -22.70 8.68
N PHE A 22 -4.11 -23.74 9.26
CA PHE A 22 -5.02 -23.59 10.41
C PHE A 22 -4.26 -23.37 11.72
N PHE A 23 -5.01 -22.90 12.71
CA PHE A 23 -4.48 -22.60 14.05
C PHE A 23 -3.62 -23.74 14.65
N GLU A 24 -4.00 -24.99 14.42
CA GLU A 24 -3.25 -26.17 14.89
C GLU A 24 -2.12 -26.61 13.96
N GLY A 25 -1.86 -25.89 12.89
CA GLY A 25 -0.78 -26.18 11.94
C GLY A 25 -1.15 -27.11 10.77
N SER A 26 -2.36 -27.67 10.75
CA SER A 26 -2.84 -28.43 9.58
C SER A 26 -3.02 -27.50 8.37
N LYS A 27 -3.02 -28.08 7.15
CA LYS A 27 -3.07 -27.31 5.91
C LYS A 27 -4.20 -27.78 4.99
N ALA A 28 -4.81 -26.84 4.28
CA ALA A 28 -5.75 -27.13 3.21
C ALA A 28 -5.45 -26.28 1.98
N ARG A 29 -5.53 -26.90 0.81
CA ARG A 29 -5.37 -26.20 -0.47
C ARG A 29 -6.62 -25.35 -0.74
N LEU A 30 -6.42 -24.13 -1.20
CA LEU A 30 -7.49 -23.26 -1.64
C LEU A 30 -8.09 -23.71 -2.96
N ASP A 31 -9.38 -23.51 -3.13
CA ASP A 31 -10.07 -23.73 -4.40
C ASP A 31 -9.58 -22.69 -5.41
N PRO A 32 -9.07 -23.12 -6.60
CA PRO A 32 -8.54 -22.19 -7.60
C PRO A 32 -9.58 -21.22 -8.19
N THR A 33 -10.87 -21.50 -8.01
CA THR A 33 -11.97 -20.62 -8.44
C THR A 33 -12.37 -19.56 -7.40
N SER A 34 -11.73 -19.56 -6.22
CA SER A 34 -11.99 -18.59 -5.18
C SER A 34 -11.58 -17.18 -5.60
N ASN A 35 -12.36 -16.17 -5.22
CA ASN A 35 -11.96 -14.78 -5.34
C ASN A 35 -11.11 -14.34 -4.14
N ALA A 36 -10.34 -13.26 -4.30
CA ALA A 36 -9.41 -12.77 -3.28
C ALA A 36 -10.09 -12.38 -1.95
N GLY A 37 -11.30 -11.82 -2.01
CA GLY A 37 -12.06 -11.47 -0.79
C GLY A 37 -12.46 -12.71 0.01
N SER A 38 -12.94 -13.76 -0.67
CA SER A 38 -13.25 -15.04 -0.01
C SER A 38 -12.00 -15.65 0.61
N VAL A 39 -10.86 -15.64 -0.09
CA VAL A 39 -9.59 -16.14 0.44
C VAL A 39 -9.12 -15.34 1.65
N ALA A 40 -9.29 -14.03 1.64
CA ALA A 40 -8.96 -13.17 2.79
C ALA A 40 -9.72 -13.60 4.05
N VAL A 41 -11.05 -13.77 3.93
CA VAL A 41 -11.89 -14.21 5.06
C VAL A 41 -11.55 -15.64 5.48
N GLN A 42 -11.36 -16.56 4.53
CA GLN A 42 -10.93 -17.92 4.82
C GLN A 42 -9.61 -17.97 5.57
N HIS A 43 -8.63 -17.14 5.16
CA HIS A 43 -7.35 -17.05 5.85
C HIS A 43 -7.51 -16.56 7.28
N LEU A 44 -8.24 -15.47 7.50
CA LEU A 44 -8.53 -14.98 8.86
C LEU A 44 -9.12 -16.09 9.74
N PHE A 45 -10.13 -16.80 9.25
CA PHE A 45 -10.75 -17.88 10.01
C PHE A 45 -9.80 -19.05 10.26
N ALA A 46 -8.93 -19.38 9.30
CA ALA A 46 -7.94 -20.45 9.50
C ALA A 46 -6.91 -20.10 10.57
N THR A 47 -6.52 -18.82 10.74
CA THR A 47 -5.61 -18.39 11.81
C THR A 47 -6.26 -18.43 13.20
N MET A 48 -7.58 -18.34 13.27
CA MET A 48 -8.34 -18.28 14.53
C MET A 48 -8.86 -19.65 14.98
N TYR A 49 -9.17 -20.55 14.04
CA TYR A 49 -9.89 -21.79 14.33
C TYR A 49 -9.14 -23.02 13.82
N ARG A 50 -9.43 -24.17 14.47
CA ARG A 50 -8.97 -25.48 14.02
C ARG A 50 -9.75 -25.91 12.77
N SER A 51 -9.12 -26.69 11.89
CA SER A 51 -9.69 -27.17 10.63
C SER A 51 -11.04 -27.86 10.82
N GLN A 52 -11.23 -28.62 11.90
CA GLN A 52 -12.49 -29.32 12.21
C GLN A 52 -13.68 -28.39 12.48
N TYR A 53 -13.44 -27.14 12.90
CA TYR A 53 -14.48 -26.15 13.19
C TYR A 53 -14.65 -25.12 12.08
N PHE A 54 -13.70 -25.04 11.16
CA PHE A 54 -13.63 -24.00 10.13
C PHE A 54 -14.93 -23.92 9.29
N GLN A 55 -15.43 -25.07 8.82
CA GLN A 55 -16.63 -25.11 7.99
C GLN A 55 -17.87 -24.63 8.77
N ALA A 56 -17.99 -25.04 10.04
CA ALA A 56 -19.14 -24.64 10.85
C ALA A 56 -19.15 -23.14 11.17
N TYR A 57 -17.98 -22.58 11.56
CA TYR A 57 -17.91 -21.17 11.93
C TYR A 57 -17.92 -20.22 10.74
N LEU A 58 -17.44 -20.65 9.58
CA LEU A 58 -17.42 -19.79 8.40
C LEU A 58 -18.69 -19.93 7.56
N TYR A 59 -19.15 -21.17 7.30
CA TYR A 59 -20.22 -21.47 6.35
C TYR A 59 -21.46 -22.13 6.97
N GLY A 60 -21.43 -22.47 8.25
CA GLY A 60 -22.58 -23.08 8.93
C GLY A 60 -23.78 -22.14 9.04
N PRO A 61 -24.95 -22.68 9.42
CA PRO A 61 -26.18 -21.89 9.49
C PRO A 61 -26.13 -20.76 10.55
N GLU A 62 -25.28 -20.88 11.54
CA GLU A 62 -24.99 -19.84 12.54
C GLU A 62 -23.56 -19.25 12.34
N GLY A 63 -22.96 -19.50 11.19
CA GLY A 63 -21.60 -19.06 10.88
C GLY A 63 -21.53 -17.63 10.35
N PHE A 64 -20.31 -17.17 10.12
CA PHE A 64 -20.04 -15.80 9.67
C PHE A 64 -20.80 -15.44 8.39
N LEU A 65 -20.86 -16.34 7.40
CA LEU A 65 -21.52 -16.05 6.13
C LEU A 65 -23.02 -15.84 6.31
N ALA A 66 -23.70 -16.68 7.11
CA ALA A 66 -25.11 -16.52 7.41
C ALA A 66 -25.35 -15.18 8.13
N PHE A 67 -24.56 -14.91 9.19
CA PHE A 67 -24.62 -13.61 9.91
C PHE A 67 -24.42 -12.43 8.96
N TYR A 68 -23.44 -12.50 8.05
CA TYR A 68 -23.16 -11.43 7.09
C TYR A 68 -24.36 -11.21 6.16
N GLN A 69 -24.92 -12.30 5.61
CA GLN A 69 -26.06 -12.21 4.67
C GLN A 69 -27.31 -11.64 5.34
N ASP A 70 -27.59 -12.02 6.57
CA ASP A 70 -28.75 -11.55 7.33
C ASP A 70 -28.67 -10.05 7.66
N ASN A 71 -27.46 -9.53 7.90
CA ASN A 71 -27.26 -8.13 8.32
C ASN A 71 -26.91 -7.18 7.16
N PHE A 72 -26.23 -7.68 6.12
CA PHE A 72 -25.65 -6.85 5.06
C PHE A 72 -26.06 -7.28 3.64
N GLY A 73 -26.87 -8.35 3.52
CA GLY A 73 -27.26 -8.94 2.23
C GLY A 73 -26.13 -9.78 1.61
N SER A 74 -26.38 -10.31 0.40
CA SER A 74 -25.44 -11.18 -0.30
C SER A 74 -24.18 -10.44 -0.75
N PRO A 75 -22.98 -10.84 -0.30
CA PRO A 75 -21.73 -10.23 -0.74
C PRO A 75 -21.48 -10.43 -2.24
N TRP A 76 -21.94 -11.53 -2.82
CA TRP A 76 -21.77 -11.82 -4.26
C TRP A 76 -22.62 -10.92 -5.14
N VAL A 77 -23.86 -10.62 -4.74
CA VAL A 77 -24.73 -9.67 -5.46
C VAL A 77 -24.09 -8.28 -5.44
N ARG A 78 -23.54 -7.85 -4.30
CA ARG A 78 -22.84 -6.57 -4.19
C ARG A 78 -21.57 -6.54 -5.05
N ALA A 79 -20.76 -7.59 -5.00
CA ALA A 79 -19.54 -7.69 -5.81
C ALA A 79 -19.86 -7.64 -7.32
N SER A 80 -20.91 -8.33 -7.77
CA SER A 80 -21.34 -8.28 -9.16
C SER A 80 -21.85 -6.91 -9.60
N ALA A 81 -22.43 -6.13 -8.67
CA ALA A 81 -22.91 -4.77 -8.96
C ALA A 81 -21.80 -3.73 -9.02
N VAL A 82 -20.74 -3.92 -8.22
CA VAL A 82 -19.59 -3.01 -8.17
C VAL A 82 -18.58 -3.29 -9.29
N GLY A 83 -18.40 -4.57 -9.67
CA GLY A 83 -17.35 -4.99 -10.60
C GLY A 83 -15.95 -4.99 -9.98
N ASP A 84 -14.92 -4.94 -10.83
CA ASP A 84 -13.54 -4.87 -10.39
C ASP A 84 -13.21 -3.48 -9.83
N LEU A 85 -12.63 -3.42 -8.64
CA LEU A 85 -12.22 -2.16 -8.00
C LEU A 85 -11.11 -1.44 -8.78
N VAL A 86 -10.27 -2.20 -9.48
CA VAL A 86 -9.24 -1.68 -10.39
C VAL A 86 -9.46 -2.36 -11.74
N ASP A 87 -10.16 -1.68 -12.64
CA ASP A 87 -10.42 -2.19 -13.99
C ASP A 87 -9.23 -1.95 -14.94
N GLU A 88 -9.27 -2.55 -16.12
CA GLU A 88 -8.19 -2.49 -17.09
C GLU A 88 -8.00 -1.09 -17.75
N HIS A 89 -8.96 -0.18 -17.59
CA HIS A 89 -8.93 1.16 -18.16
C HIS A 89 -8.36 2.20 -17.19
N VAL A 90 -8.11 1.81 -15.93
CA VAL A 90 -7.52 2.70 -14.94
C VAL A 90 -6.10 3.09 -15.36
N SER A 91 -5.84 4.38 -15.40
CA SER A 91 -4.51 4.94 -15.62
C SER A 91 -4.07 5.74 -14.40
N GLN A 92 -2.78 5.69 -14.10
CA GLN A 92 -2.22 6.54 -13.06
C GLN A 92 -2.29 8.01 -13.51
N PRO A 93 -2.73 8.94 -12.64
CA PRO A 93 -2.59 10.37 -12.92
C PRO A 93 -1.11 10.79 -13.00
N ASP A 94 -0.86 11.95 -13.55
CA ASP A 94 0.49 12.52 -13.59
C ASP A 94 0.98 12.77 -12.14
N LEU A 95 2.06 12.10 -11.77
CA LEU A 95 2.72 12.26 -10.48
C LEU A 95 4.15 12.76 -10.70
N VAL A 96 4.58 13.67 -9.83
CA VAL A 96 5.98 14.13 -9.79
C VAL A 96 6.75 13.44 -8.68
N LEU A 97 8.08 13.60 -8.69
CA LEU A 97 8.92 13.18 -7.57
C LEU A 97 8.52 13.93 -6.29
N PRO A 98 8.42 13.27 -5.13
CA PRO A 98 7.84 13.83 -3.91
C PRO A 98 8.83 14.73 -3.14
N PHE A 99 9.60 15.54 -3.86
CA PHE A 99 10.58 16.50 -3.33
C PHE A 99 10.88 17.59 -4.37
N LEU A 100 11.25 18.78 -3.89
CA LEU A 100 11.48 19.92 -4.78
C LEU A 100 12.60 19.68 -5.80
N PRO A 101 12.42 20.14 -7.04
CA PRO A 101 13.45 20.07 -8.07
C PRO A 101 14.77 20.74 -7.62
N GLY A 102 15.91 20.15 -8.05
CA GLY A 102 17.24 20.66 -7.72
C GLY A 102 17.80 20.23 -6.37
N LEU A 103 17.00 19.60 -5.50
CA LEU A 103 17.48 18.94 -4.29
C LEU A 103 18.00 17.54 -4.62
N ARG A 104 19.09 17.16 -3.94
CA ARG A 104 19.65 15.81 -4.09
C ARG A 104 18.97 14.86 -3.12
N TRP A 105 18.36 13.82 -3.69
CA TRP A 105 17.77 12.70 -2.96
C TRP A 105 18.34 11.39 -3.49
N SER A 106 18.38 10.38 -2.64
CA SER A 106 18.74 9.01 -2.98
C SER A 106 17.49 8.14 -3.01
N LEU A 107 17.36 7.28 -4.01
CA LEU A 107 16.43 6.16 -3.97
C LEU A 107 17.05 5.09 -3.08
N THR A 108 16.56 4.96 -1.84
CA THR A 108 17.16 4.06 -0.84
C THR A 108 16.54 2.68 -0.85
N ALA A 109 15.30 2.55 -1.35
CA ALA A 109 14.69 1.25 -1.58
C ALA A 109 13.86 1.24 -2.86
N GLY A 110 14.04 0.18 -3.67
CA GLY A 110 13.16 -0.19 -4.78
C GLY A 110 11.86 -0.81 -4.27
N PRO A 111 11.03 -1.37 -5.17
CA PRO A 111 9.71 -1.86 -4.83
C PRO A 111 9.69 -2.86 -3.66
N HIS A 112 8.96 -2.52 -2.59
CA HIS A 112 8.77 -3.33 -1.39
C HIS A 112 7.32 -3.20 -0.88
N THR A 113 6.99 -3.83 0.24
CA THR A 113 5.62 -3.87 0.78
C THR A 113 5.03 -2.47 0.92
N ALA A 114 3.83 -2.26 0.36
CA ALA A 114 3.16 -0.96 0.36
C ALA A 114 2.83 -0.45 1.76
N TRP A 115 2.53 -1.36 2.70
CA TRP A 115 2.18 -1.00 4.08
C TRP A 115 2.73 -2.00 5.09
N HIS A 116 2.27 -3.24 5.08
CA HIS A 116 2.70 -4.31 5.97
C HIS A 116 2.84 -5.63 5.20
N THR A 117 3.36 -6.66 5.87
CA THR A 117 3.45 -8.01 5.30
C THR A 117 2.10 -8.44 4.72
N GLY A 118 2.12 -8.92 3.47
CA GLY A 118 0.92 -9.33 2.73
C GLY A 118 0.39 -8.26 1.75
N THR A 119 0.78 -6.98 1.89
CA THR A 119 0.48 -5.99 0.84
C THR A 119 1.42 -6.16 -0.36
N PRO A 120 1.04 -5.70 -1.57
CA PRO A 120 1.90 -5.83 -2.73
C PRO A 120 3.21 -5.05 -2.58
N ARG A 121 4.20 -5.34 -3.43
CA ARG A 121 5.43 -4.54 -3.58
C ARG A 121 5.08 -3.21 -4.26
N GLY A 122 4.45 -2.32 -3.50
CA GLY A 122 3.82 -1.10 -3.99
C GLY A 122 4.50 0.19 -3.56
N ALA A 123 5.50 0.11 -2.69
CA ALA A 123 6.20 1.28 -2.17
C ALA A 123 7.63 1.38 -2.66
N VAL A 124 8.15 2.60 -2.60
CA VAL A 124 9.56 2.97 -2.82
C VAL A 124 9.99 3.97 -1.76
N ASP A 125 11.29 4.00 -1.42
CA ASP A 125 11.82 4.91 -0.42
C ASP A 125 12.80 5.91 -1.00
N PHE A 126 12.64 7.17 -0.58
CA PHE A 126 13.54 8.27 -0.93
C PHE A 126 14.13 8.89 0.35
N ALA A 127 15.44 9.11 0.38
CA ALA A 127 16.11 9.79 1.47
C ALA A 127 16.80 11.07 0.98
N PRO A 128 16.65 12.20 1.71
CA PRO A 128 17.40 13.42 1.40
C PRO A 128 18.88 13.23 1.73
N VAL A 129 19.76 13.76 0.87
CA VAL A 129 21.21 13.73 1.09
C VAL A 129 21.61 14.98 1.86
N THR A 130 21.47 14.96 3.19
CA THR A 130 21.69 16.12 4.07
C THR A 130 22.90 15.99 4.98
N GLY A 131 23.45 14.78 5.16
CA GLY A 131 24.53 14.52 6.12
C GLY A 131 24.08 14.54 7.59
N GLU A 132 22.78 14.54 7.85
CA GLU A 132 22.21 14.43 9.21
C GLU A 132 22.40 13.02 9.76
N PRO A 133 22.42 12.85 11.10
CA PRO A 133 22.50 11.52 11.71
C PRO A 133 21.32 10.64 11.30
N PRO A 134 21.48 9.30 11.25
CA PRO A 134 20.36 8.39 11.01
C PRO A 134 19.21 8.64 11.97
N CYS A 135 17.99 8.61 11.45
CA CYS A 135 16.74 8.89 12.19
C CYS A 135 16.59 10.30 12.76
N ALA A 136 17.45 11.25 12.40
CA ALA A 136 17.14 12.66 12.65
C ALA A 136 15.92 13.08 11.83
N VAL A 137 15.14 14.02 12.37
CA VAL A 137 14.10 14.72 11.57
C VAL A 137 14.85 15.61 10.58
N SER A 138 14.70 15.33 9.30
CA SER A 138 15.42 16.06 8.26
C SER A 138 15.01 17.52 8.17
N ALA A 139 15.95 18.37 7.79
CA ALA A 139 15.64 19.74 7.38
C ALA A 139 15.02 19.81 5.97
N ALA A 140 15.18 18.77 5.16
CA ALA A 140 14.57 18.68 3.84
C ALA A 140 13.04 18.44 3.95
N TRP A 141 12.33 18.84 2.91
CA TRP A 141 10.88 18.70 2.84
C TRP A 141 10.49 17.60 1.84
N ALA A 142 9.60 16.70 2.28
CA ALA A 142 8.76 15.94 1.38
C ALA A 142 7.67 16.86 0.81
N THR A 143 7.28 16.64 -0.45
CA THR A 143 6.26 17.44 -1.12
C THR A 143 5.16 16.56 -1.70
N ALA A 144 3.99 17.17 -1.97
CA ALA A 144 2.89 16.50 -2.62
C ALA A 144 3.25 16.17 -4.07
N ALA A 145 3.20 14.89 -4.43
CA ALA A 145 3.49 14.42 -5.79
C ALA A 145 2.32 14.67 -6.77
N ALA A 146 1.17 15.08 -6.26
CA ALA A 146 -0.01 15.55 -7.01
C ALA A 146 -0.87 16.42 -6.08
N PRO A 147 -1.73 17.30 -6.62
CA PRO A 147 -2.73 18.03 -5.83
C PRO A 147 -3.73 17.06 -5.20
N GLY A 148 -4.26 17.42 -4.02
CA GLY A 148 -5.31 16.64 -3.38
C GLY A 148 -5.65 17.09 -1.97
N LEU A 149 -6.62 16.42 -1.37
CA LEU A 149 -7.06 16.66 -0.01
C LEU A 149 -6.26 15.77 0.96
N VAL A 150 -5.67 16.35 2.00
CA VAL A 150 -5.06 15.58 3.09
C VAL A 150 -6.16 14.91 3.92
N VAL A 151 -6.43 13.65 3.69
CA VAL A 151 -7.50 12.91 4.39
C VAL A 151 -7.02 12.25 5.67
N ARG A 152 -5.72 12.08 5.83
CA ARG A 152 -5.10 11.60 7.07
C ARG A 152 -3.74 12.26 7.29
N SER A 153 -3.52 12.75 8.52
CA SER A 153 -2.23 13.24 8.98
C SER A 153 -2.05 12.85 10.45
N GLY A 154 -1.18 11.92 10.70
CA GLY A 154 -0.92 11.40 12.05
C GLY A 154 0.01 10.22 12.06
N ASP A 155 0.67 9.97 13.17
CA ASP A 155 1.50 8.77 13.37
C ASP A 155 2.53 8.53 12.25
N GLY A 156 3.23 9.56 11.79
CA GLY A 156 4.22 9.46 10.73
C GLY A 156 3.64 9.33 9.32
N VAL A 157 2.32 9.41 9.14
CA VAL A 157 1.60 9.21 7.87
C VAL A 157 1.00 10.52 7.38
N VAL A 158 1.08 10.75 6.07
CA VAL A 158 0.22 11.69 5.33
C VAL A 158 -0.43 10.90 4.20
N ALA A 159 -1.77 10.95 4.11
CA ALA A 159 -2.54 10.41 3.00
C ALA A 159 -3.19 11.56 2.23
N ILE A 160 -2.96 11.61 0.92
CA ILE A 160 -3.49 12.62 0.02
C ILE A 160 -4.47 11.94 -0.94
N ASP A 161 -5.72 12.32 -0.84
CA ASP A 161 -6.81 11.90 -1.71
C ASP A 161 -6.89 12.84 -2.92
N LEU A 162 -6.70 12.31 -4.13
CA LEU A 162 -6.51 13.11 -5.34
C LEU A 162 -7.83 13.57 -5.97
N ASP A 163 -8.93 12.88 -5.74
CA ASP A 163 -10.26 13.32 -6.22
C ASP A 163 -10.97 14.24 -5.22
N GLY A 164 -10.48 14.32 -3.98
CA GLY A 164 -10.89 15.27 -2.96
C GLY A 164 -12.26 14.99 -2.34
N ASP A 165 -12.78 13.77 -2.45
CA ASP A 165 -14.07 13.38 -1.88
C ASP A 165 -13.98 13.11 -0.35
N GLY A 166 -12.76 12.98 0.18
CA GLY A 166 -12.48 12.78 1.61
C GLY A 166 -12.47 11.31 2.04
N ASP A 167 -12.56 10.36 1.12
CA ASP A 167 -12.59 8.91 1.39
C ASP A 167 -11.33 8.22 0.83
N GLU A 168 -10.46 7.67 1.69
CA GLU A 168 -9.33 6.85 1.25
C GLU A 168 -9.75 5.55 0.52
N GLY A 169 -11.03 5.20 0.51
CA GLY A 169 -11.58 4.00 -0.12
C GLY A 169 -11.99 4.19 -1.57
N THR A 170 -11.99 5.41 -2.09
CA THR A 170 -12.37 5.78 -3.44
C THR A 170 -11.23 6.47 -4.18
N GLY A 171 -11.24 6.44 -5.50
CA GLY A 171 -10.26 7.14 -6.31
C GLY A 171 -8.79 6.81 -6.03
N TRP A 172 -7.92 7.73 -6.42
CA TRP A 172 -6.48 7.65 -6.21
C TRP A 172 -6.07 8.27 -4.89
N VAL A 173 -5.29 7.54 -4.09
CA VAL A 173 -4.72 8.03 -2.83
C VAL A 173 -3.21 7.79 -2.81
N LEU A 174 -2.44 8.82 -2.46
CA LEU A 174 -1.01 8.73 -2.20
C LEU A 174 -0.77 8.61 -0.70
N ILE A 175 0.06 7.65 -0.30
CA ILE A 175 0.40 7.40 1.10
C ILE A 175 1.89 7.68 1.29
N TYR A 176 2.18 8.64 2.15
CA TYR A 176 3.53 8.97 2.60
C TYR A 176 3.71 8.47 4.03
N LEU A 177 4.82 7.79 4.32
CA LEU A 177 5.14 7.30 5.65
C LEU A 177 6.51 7.81 6.09
N HIS A 178 6.77 7.79 7.39
CA HIS A 178 7.96 8.30 8.06
C HIS A 178 8.10 9.83 8.01
N LEU A 179 6.98 10.54 7.90
CA LEU A 179 6.97 12.00 8.05
C LEU A 179 6.84 12.39 9.52
N ALA A 180 7.79 13.20 10.00
CA ALA A 180 7.83 13.66 11.38
C ALA A 180 6.56 14.41 11.78
N GLU A 181 6.21 14.39 13.08
CA GLU A 181 5.13 15.22 13.62
C GLU A 181 5.42 16.71 13.44
N LYS A 182 6.71 17.07 13.54
CA LYS A 182 7.18 18.43 13.37
C LYS A 182 6.78 18.97 12.00
N GLU A 183 6.02 20.07 11.99
CA GLU A 183 5.62 20.82 10.79
C GLU A 183 4.91 19.97 9.71
N ARG A 184 4.38 18.79 10.08
CA ARG A 184 3.57 17.97 9.16
C ARG A 184 2.27 18.68 8.82
N ILE A 185 1.89 18.64 7.54
CA ILE A 185 0.63 19.20 7.04
C ILE A 185 -0.57 18.63 7.82
N ALA A 186 -1.55 19.47 8.13
CA ALA A 186 -2.74 19.05 8.87
C ALA A 186 -3.75 18.31 7.97
N GLN A 187 -4.52 17.39 8.57
CA GLN A 187 -5.68 16.78 7.92
C GLN A 187 -6.72 17.85 7.56
N GLY A 188 -7.40 17.68 6.44
CA GLY A 188 -8.43 18.58 5.92
C GLY A 188 -7.88 19.74 5.09
N VAL A 189 -6.56 19.84 4.92
CA VAL A 189 -5.94 20.83 4.04
C VAL A 189 -5.88 20.30 2.62
N TRP A 190 -6.26 21.14 1.64
CA TRP A 190 -5.96 20.87 0.22
C TRP A 190 -4.51 21.28 -0.05
N VAL A 191 -3.76 20.44 -0.71
CA VAL A 191 -2.38 20.70 -1.13
C VAL A 191 -2.28 20.77 -2.64
N GLU A 192 -1.44 21.69 -3.10
CA GLU A 192 -1.08 21.81 -4.51
C GLU A 192 0.16 20.97 -4.84
N LEU A 193 0.42 20.77 -6.13
CA LEU A 193 1.63 20.11 -6.60
C LEU A 193 2.89 20.77 -5.98
N ASP A 194 3.86 19.97 -5.56
CA ASP A 194 5.11 20.42 -4.93
C ASP A 194 4.94 21.12 -3.56
N GLU A 195 3.73 21.20 -3.01
CA GLU A 195 3.52 21.78 -1.70
C GLU A 195 4.15 20.94 -0.60
N LYS A 196 4.75 21.58 0.40
CA LYS A 196 5.43 20.94 1.53
C LYS A 196 4.44 20.21 2.43
N ILE A 197 4.68 18.92 2.69
CA ILE A 197 3.78 18.09 3.48
C ILE A 197 4.39 17.58 4.79
N GLY A 198 5.70 17.67 4.96
CA GLY A 198 6.38 17.27 6.19
C GLY A 198 7.85 16.94 5.97
N HIS A 199 8.49 16.57 7.04
CA HIS A 199 9.93 16.24 7.06
C HIS A 199 10.16 14.74 7.15
N PRO A 200 10.99 14.13 6.28
CA PRO A 200 11.43 12.74 6.44
C PRO A 200 12.06 12.49 7.81
N SER A 201 11.78 11.32 8.36
CA SER A 201 12.25 10.89 9.68
C SER A 201 12.31 9.36 9.77
N CYS A 202 12.33 8.80 10.99
CA CYS A 202 12.09 7.40 11.28
C CYS A 202 10.78 7.17 12.06
N GLU A 203 9.89 8.14 12.09
CA GLU A 203 8.63 7.98 12.82
C GLU A 203 7.76 6.89 12.19
N ARG A 204 7.21 6.03 13.04
CA ARG A 204 6.39 4.87 12.66
C ARG A 204 7.10 3.80 11.82
N GLY A 205 6.56 2.59 11.89
CA GLY A 205 7.05 1.44 11.17
C GLY A 205 8.47 1.02 11.56
N ASN A 206 9.09 0.20 10.72
CA ASN A 206 10.47 -0.24 10.89
C ASN A 206 11.36 0.58 9.97
N SER A 207 12.07 1.54 10.53
CA SER A 207 13.01 2.38 9.81
C SER A 207 14.39 2.33 10.49
N THR A 208 15.43 2.23 9.71
CA THR A 208 16.84 2.24 10.17
C THR A 208 17.56 3.53 9.82
N GLY A 209 16.93 4.42 9.06
CA GLY A 209 17.51 5.71 8.63
C GLY A 209 16.41 6.66 8.16
N THR A 210 16.69 7.94 8.19
CA THR A 210 15.79 9.01 7.76
C THR A 210 15.44 8.84 6.28
N HIS A 211 14.17 8.61 5.99
CA HIS A 211 13.64 8.50 4.63
C HIS A 211 12.14 8.83 4.59
N MET A 212 11.61 8.87 3.41
CA MET A 212 10.17 8.94 3.12
C MET A 212 9.81 7.73 2.27
N HIS A 213 8.77 7.02 2.68
CA HIS A 213 8.18 5.90 1.97
C HIS A 213 6.95 6.41 1.21
N LEU A 214 6.83 6.09 -0.07
CA LEU A 214 5.71 6.46 -0.93
C LEU A 214 5.03 5.23 -1.50
N ALA A 215 3.71 5.13 -1.30
CA ALA A 215 2.86 4.09 -1.87
C ALA A 215 1.58 4.68 -2.46
N ARG A 216 0.86 3.86 -3.27
CA ARG A 216 -0.39 4.27 -3.94
C ARG A 216 -1.52 3.31 -3.63
N LYS A 217 -2.73 3.87 -3.53
CA LYS A 217 -4.00 3.11 -3.51
C LYS A 217 -4.90 3.58 -4.65
N TYR A 218 -5.77 2.70 -5.10
CA TYR A 218 -6.90 3.03 -5.96
C TYR A 218 -8.13 2.26 -5.50
N ASN A 219 -9.25 2.95 -5.27
CA ASN A 219 -10.48 2.37 -4.71
C ASN A 219 -10.20 1.50 -3.48
N GLY A 220 -9.37 2.01 -2.55
CA GLY A 220 -8.98 1.33 -1.33
C GLY A 220 -7.96 0.19 -1.49
N GLN A 221 -7.63 -0.23 -2.70
CA GLN A 221 -6.65 -1.30 -2.94
C GLN A 221 -5.23 -0.76 -3.04
N TRP A 222 -4.29 -1.40 -2.34
CA TRP A 222 -2.86 -1.16 -2.54
C TRP A 222 -2.45 -1.62 -3.94
N LEU A 223 -1.73 -0.76 -4.65
CA LEU A 223 -1.22 -1.03 -5.99
C LEU A 223 0.25 -1.46 -5.93
N ALA A 224 0.61 -2.44 -6.76
CA ALA A 224 2.01 -2.75 -6.99
C ALA A 224 2.73 -1.59 -7.70
N ALA A 225 4.00 -1.38 -7.38
CA ALA A 225 4.82 -0.37 -8.07
C ALA A 225 5.19 -0.78 -9.51
N THR A 226 5.00 -2.06 -9.85
CA THR A 226 5.30 -2.61 -11.18
C THR A 226 4.09 -3.39 -11.71
N GLY A 227 4.12 -3.81 -12.97
CA GLY A 227 3.04 -4.59 -13.61
C GLY A 227 2.17 -3.73 -14.52
N PRO A 228 0.89 -4.07 -14.70
CA PRO A 228 0.02 -3.40 -15.68
C PRO A 228 -0.22 -1.91 -15.39
N LEU A 229 -0.17 -1.52 -14.10
CA LEU A 229 -0.36 -0.14 -13.64
C LEU A 229 0.89 0.32 -12.85
N PRO A 230 2.04 0.52 -13.53
CA PRO A 230 3.29 0.79 -12.85
C PRO A 230 3.28 2.17 -12.15
N MET A 231 4.10 2.34 -11.12
CA MET A 231 4.36 3.65 -10.53
C MET A 231 5.23 4.46 -11.49
N VAL A 232 4.74 5.63 -11.87
CA VAL A 232 5.45 6.58 -12.71
C VAL A 232 5.54 7.91 -11.97
N LEU A 233 6.75 8.46 -11.81
CA LEU A 233 7.03 9.73 -11.16
C LEU A 233 7.90 10.57 -12.11
N ASP A 234 7.45 11.73 -12.56
CA ASP A 234 8.16 12.58 -13.56
C ASP A 234 8.61 11.79 -14.81
N GLY A 235 7.79 10.86 -15.27
CA GLY A 235 8.11 9.98 -16.39
C GLY A 235 9.13 8.87 -16.07
N TRP A 236 9.59 8.76 -14.82
CA TRP A 236 10.36 7.63 -14.34
C TRP A 236 9.45 6.47 -13.97
N THR A 237 9.57 5.34 -14.63
CA THR A 237 8.78 4.13 -14.39
C THR A 237 9.51 3.18 -13.46
N ALA A 238 8.84 2.74 -12.40
CA ALA A 238 9.40 1.80 -11.45
C ALA A 238 9.61 0.41 -12.05
N PHE A 239 10.71 -0.23 -11.68
CA PHE A 239 10.98 -1.65 -11.94
C PHE A 239 11.46 -2.36 -10.67
N ALA A 240 11.20 -3.67 -10.58
CA ALA A 240 11.60 -4.50 -9.46
C ALA A 240 12.57 -5.59 -9.91
N ASP A 241 13.61 -5.83 -9.13
CA ASP A 241 14.42 -7.04 -9.21
C ASP A 241 13.79 -8.19 -8.39
N ALA A 242 14.45 -9.33 -8.29
CA ALA A 242 13.91 -10.50 -7.60
C ALA A 242 13.65 -10.27 -6.10
N GLY A 243 14.52 -9.55 -5.42
CA GLY A 243 14.40 -9.26 -3.99
C GLY A 243 13.52 -8.07 -3.66
N TYR A 244 12.96 -8.06 -2.44
CA TYR A 244 12.36 -6.86 -1.86
C TYR A 244 13.43 -5.77 -1.70
N TYR A 245 13.02 -4.50 -1.82
CA TYR A 245 13.86 -3.30 -1.76
C TYR A 245 14.83 -3.15 -2.94
N GLN A 246 14.91 -4.16 -3.83
CA GLN A 246 15.75 -4.15 -5.02
C GLN A 246 14.94 -3.69 -6.24
N GLY A 247 15.63 -3.03 -7.18
CA GLY A 247 15.03 -2.44 -8.36
C GLY A 247 15.35 -0.96 -8.47
N GLY A 248 14.43 -0.20 -9.07
CA GLY A 248 14.67 1.22 -9.28
C GLY A 248 13.65 1.86 -10.21
N PHE A 249 14.11 2.86 -10.94
CA PHE A 249 13.33 3.59 -11.95
C PHE A 249 14.09 3.69 -13.26
N THR A 250 13.34 3.68 -14.35
CA THR A 250 13.85 3.91 -15.71
C THR A 250 13.10 5.05 -16.38
N ARG A 251 13.82 5.85 -17.19
CA ARG A 251 13.23 6.88 -18.06
C ARG A 251 14.03 6.94 -19.37
N GLY A 252 13.44 6.43 -20.45
CA GLY A 252 14.18 6.21 -21.70
C GLY A 252 15.34 5.24 -21.51
N SER A 253 16.58 5.69 -21.76
CA SER A 253 17.82 4.91 -21.53
C SER A 253 18.38 5.05 -20.10
N ASP A 254 17.86 5.98 -19.33
CA ASP A 254 18.37 6.27 -18.00
C ASP A 254 17.84 5.29 -16.98
N VAL A 255 18.70 4.87 -16.05
CA VAL A 255 18.36 3.90 -15.00
C VAL A 255 18.89 4.41 -13.66
N VAL A 256 18.00 4.51 -12.67
CA VAL A 256 18.36 4.77 -11.27
C VAL A 256 18.03 3.52 -10.46
N ARG A 257 19.04 2.93 -9.83
CA ARG A 257 18.87 1.77 -8.95
C ARG A 257 18.83 2.20 -7.50
N ALA A 258 18.00 1.51 -6.73
CA ALA A 258 17.98 1.67 -5.29
C ALA A 258 19.33 1.24 -4.68
N SER A 259 19.83 2.04 -3.75
CA SER A 259 21.05 1.80 -3.01
C SER A 259 20.87 2.16 -1.55
N SER A 260 21.09 1.20 -0.65
CA SER A 260 21.03 1.41 0.80
C SER A 260 22.21 2.25 1.33
N SER A 261 23.20 2.55 0.49
CA SER A 261 24.30 3.46 0.76
C SER A 261 24.02 4.80 0.09
N GLY A 262 23.34 5.69 0.80
CA GLY A 262 23.21 7.10 0.45
C GLY A 262 24.39 7.91 0.97
#